data_6f79599017aad61f03b6bfd58d9138c6
#
_entry.id   6f79599017aad61f03b6bfd58d9138c6
#
_cell.length_a   1.000
_cell.length_b   1.000
_cell.length_c   1.000
_cell.angle_alpha   90.00
_cell.angle_beta   90.00
_cell.angle_gamma   90.00
#
_symmetry.space_group_name_H-M   'P 1'
#
loop_
_entity.id
_entity.type
_entity.pdbx_description
1 polymer ?
#
loop_
_entity_poly.entity_id
_entity_poly.type
_entity_poly.pdbx_seq_one_letter_code
_entity_poly.pdbx_strand_id
1 'polypeptide(L)'
;GDYTALNTLAPAKLQVRSQLTAAGGRKVIRTTVRNVGRSVAFAVHVQPYRRSDGERILPYVADDNYFTLLQGESRQIDFEFDAGLLPDDRYTVRAEAYNR
;
A
#
# COMPACT_ATOMS: atom_id res chain seq x y z
N GLY A 1 27.48 12.82 -7.17
CA GLY A 1 26.14 12.36 -7.21
C GLY A 1 25.73 12.10 -8.64
N ASP A 2 25.30 10.93 -8.84
CA ASP A 2 24.93 10.51 -10.17
C ASP A 2 23.41 10.34 -10.25
N TYR A 3 22.75 11.37 -10.71
CA TYR A 3 21.29 11.37 -10.85
C TYR A 3 20.80 10.43 -11.95
N THR A 4 21.67 10.07 -12.88
CA THR A 4 21.32 9.13 -13.94
C THR A 4 21.02 7.74 -13.38
N ALA A 5 21.63 7.35 -12.26
CA ALA A 5 21.39 6.05 -11.67
C ALA A 5 19.93 5.88 -11.24
N LEU A 6 19.30 6.92 -10.69
CA LEU A 6 17.89 6.85 -10.30
C LEU A 6 16.96 6.76 -11.51
N ASN A 7 17.32 7.46 -12.58
CA ASN A 7 16.51 7.47 -13.81
C ASN A 7 16.61 6.14 -14.57
N THR A 8 17.67 5.38 -14.33
CA THR A 8 17.90 4.10 -15.00
C THR A 8 17.54 2.89 -14.14
N LEU A 9 16.99 3.12 -12.94
CA LEU A 9 16.55 2.02 -12.08
C LEU A 9 15.46 1.22 -12.78
N ALA A 10 15.62 -0.10 -12.74
CA ALA A 10 14.58 -0.99 -13.24
C ALA A 10 13.31 -0.83 -12.39
N PRO A 11 12.14 -0.95 -13.02
CA PRO A 11 10.88 -0.86 -12.29
C PRO A 11 10.77 -1.93 -11.21
N ALA A 12 10.24 -1.52 -10.07
CA ALA A 12 9.94 -2.46 -9.00
C ALA A 12 8.65 -3.22 -9.33
N LYS A 13 8.56 -4.45 -8.84
CA LYS A 13 7.36 -5.27 -8.95
C LYS A 13 6.85 -5.58 -7.56
N LEU A 14 5.65 -5.12 -7.26
CA LEU A 14 5.05 -5.29 -5.94
C LEU A 14 3.85 -6.21 -6.03
N GLN A 15 3.70 -7.06 -5.01
CA GLN A 15 2.51 -7.86 -4.81
C GLN A 15 1.80 -7.33 -3.58
N VAL A 16 0.49 -7.12 -3.69
CA VAL A 16 -0.33 -6.61 -2.59
C VAL A 16 -1.38 -7.65 -2.25
N ARG A 17 -1.45 -8.01 -0.97
CA ARG A 17 -2.53 -8.85 -0.42
C ARG A 17 -3.16 -8.12 0.72
N SER A 18 -4.48 -8.21 0.83
CA SER A 18 -5.18 -7.51 1.90
C SER A 18 -6.34 -8.34 2.42
N GLN A 19 -6.76 -8.00 3.63
CA GLN A 19 -7.86 -8.64 4.31
C GLN A 19 -8.59 -7.58 5.12
N LEU A 20 -9.92 -7.57 5.04
CA LEU A 20 -10.76 -6.62 5.75
C LEU A 20 -11.35 -7.29 6.98
N THR A 21 -11.27 -6.59 8.11
CA THR A 21 -11.95 -6.99 9.33
C THR A 21 -12.74 -5.81 9.88
N ALA A 22 -13.78 -6.10 10.65
CA ALA A 22 -14.60 -5.07 11.26
C ALA A 22 -14.75 -5.36 12.75
N ALA A 23 -14.71 -4.30 13.56
CA ALA A 23 -14.92 -4.40 15.00
C ALA A 23 -15.38 -3.06 15.56
N GLY A 24 -16.55 -3.03 16.19
CA GLY A 24 -17.00 -1.90 16.98
C GLY A 24 -17.12 -0.58 16.23
N GLY A 25 -17.64 -0.57 15.02
CA GLY A 25 -17.80 0.67 14.23
C GLY A 25 -16.53 1.10 13.51
N ARG A 26 -15.45 0.33 13.63
CA ARG A 26 -14.19 0.54 12.91
C ARG A 26 -13.96 -0.61 11.95
N LYS A 27 -13.24 -0.34 10.88
CA LYS A 27 -12.76 -1.37 9.95
C LYS A 27 -11.26 -1.28 9.82
N VAL A 28 -10.63 -2.42 9.61
CA VAL A 28 -9.18 -2.52 9.42
C VAL A 28 -8.91 -3.27 8.13
N ILE A 29 -8.13 -2.67 7.24
CA ILE A 29 -7.60 -3.36 6.07
C ILE A 29 -6.16 -3.73 6.39
N ARG A 30 -5.93 -5.01 6.66
CA ARG A 30 -4.60 -5.53 6.89
C ARG A 30 -3.96 -5.84 5.55
N THR A 31 -2.87 -5.16 5.24
CA THR A 31 -2.25 -5.22 3.93
C THR A 31 -0.82 -5.72 4.05
N THR A 32 -0.44 -6.64 3.17
CA THR A 32 0.94 -7.09 3.05
C THR A 32 1.44 -6.72 1.66
N VAL A 33 2.54 -5.99 1.61
CA VAL A 33 3.20 -5.60 0.36
C VAL A 33 4.53 -6.33 0.28
N ARG A 34 4.76 -7.02 -0.81
CA ARG A 34 5.98 -7.78 -1.03
C ARG A 34 6.67 -7.34 -2.32
N ASN A 35 7.98 -7.20 -2.27
CA ASN A 35 8.77 -6.97 -3.47
C ASN A 35 9.07 -8.32 -4.13
N VAL A 36 8.37 -8.61 -5.21
CA VAL A 36 8.50 -9.85 -5.96
C VAL A 36 9.41 -9.70 -7.17
N GLY A 37 9.93 -8.51 -7.40
CA GLY A 37 10.87 -8.22 -8.48
C GLY A 37 12.32 -8.41 -8.06
N ARG A 38 13.22 -8.14 -8.98
CA ARG A 38 14.67 -8.23 -8.74
C ARG A 38 15.25 -6.91 -8.25
N SER A 39 14.59 -5.81 -8.54
CA SER A 39 15.05 -4.48 -8.16
C SER A 39 14.55 -4.10 -6.78
N VAL A 40 15.33 -3.27 -6.08
CA VAL A 40 14.88 -2.66 -4.84
C VAL A 40 13.65 -1.79 -5.14
N ALA A 41 12.66 -1.83 -4.28
CA ALA A 41 11.50 -0.97 -4.37
C ALA A 41 11.69 0.21 -3.42
N PHE A 42 11.94 1.40 -3.97
CA PHE A 42 12.23 2.59 -3.19
C PHE A 42 10.96 3.39 -2.89
N ALA A 43 10.90 3.94 -1.69
CA ALA A 43 9.84 4.86 -1.26
C ALA A 43 8.45 4.32 -1.61
N VAL A 44 8.16 3.10 -1.19
CA VAL A 44 6.87 2.46 -1.45
C VAL A 44 5.80 3.18 -0.66
N HIS A 45 4.74 3.61 -1.35
CA HIS A 45 3.59 4.27 -0.76
C HIS A 45 2.35 3.41 -0.97
N VAL A 46 1.58 3.18 0.09
CA VAL A 46 0.43 2.29 0.08
C VAL A 46 -0.81 3.06 0.50
N GLN A 47 -1.90 2.92 -0.28
CA GLN A 47 -3.15 3.62 0.03
C GLN A 47 -4.37 2.75 -0.27
N PRO A 48 -5.41 2.82 0.59
CA PRO A 48 -6.68 2.16 0.34
C PRO A 48 -7.64 3.09 -0.41
N TYR A 49 -8.41 2.51 -1.33
CA TYR A 49 -9.40 3.24 -2.15
C TYR A 49 -10.75 2.54 -2.11
N ARG A 50 -11.83 3.32 -2.12
CA ARG A 50 -13.17 2.77 -2.34
C ARG A 50 -13.34 2.43 -3.81
N ARG A 51 -13.95 1.30 -4.10
CA ARG A 51 -14.28 0.96 -5.48
C ARG A 51 -15.49 1.71 -5.99
N SER A 52 -16.39 2.12 -5.09
CA SER A 52 -17.64 2.79 -5.47
C SER A 52 -17.40 4.12 -6.18
N ASP A 53 -16.41 4.90 -5.74
CA ASP A 53 -16.14 6.23 -6.30
C ASP A 53 -14.68 6.43 -6.70
N GLY A 54 -13.81 5.45 -6.44
CA GLY A 54 -12.38 5.54 -6.76
C GLY A 54 -11.61 6.47 -5.83
N GLU A 55 -12.24 6.99 -4.79
CA GLU A 55 -11.61 7.92 -3.86
C GLU A 55 -10.86 7.19 -2.76
N ARG A 56 -9.86 7.85 -2.19
CA ARG A 56 -9.11 7.31 -1.06
C ARG A 56 -10.01 7.19 0.16
N ILE A 57 -9.79 6.13 0.94
CA ILE A 57 -10.49 5.98 2.22
C ILE A 57 -9.73 6.83 3.24
N LEU A 58 -10.29 7.98 3.59
CA LEU A 58 -9.68 8.95 4.52
C LEU A 58 -10.73 9.48 5.49
N PRO A 59 -10.33 9.78 6.75
CA PRO A 59 -9.00 9.58 7.32
C PRO A 59 -8.78 8.14 7.78
N TYR A 60 -7.54 7.73 7.83
CA TYR A 60 -7.17 6.45 8.43
C TYR A 60 -6.00 6.61 9.38
N VAL A 61 -5.83 5.63 10.27
CA VAL A 61 -4.65 5.48 11.10
C VAL A 61 -3.85 4.32 10.54
N ALA A 62 -2.58 4.55 10.24
CA ALA A 62 -1.68 3.51 9.77
C ALA A 62 -0.28 3.81 10.28
N ASP A 63 0.57 2.77 10.28
CA ASP A 63 1.93 2.93 10.75
C ASP A 63 2.77 3.69 9.71
N ASP A 64 3.65 3.03 9.08
CA ASP A 64 4.58 3.56 8.11
C ASP A 64 3.96 3.56 6.73
N ASN A 65 4.14 4.61 5.96
CA ASN A 65 3.55 4.69 4.64
C ASN A 65 4.55 4.95 3.51
N TYR A 66 5.81 5.17 3.85
CA TYR A 66 6.91 5.25 2.88
C TYR A 66 8.03 4.38 3.39
N PHE A 67 8.38 3.36 2.63
CA PHE A 67 9.41 2.42 3.04
C PHE A 67 10.10 1.82 1.81
N THR A 68 11.26 1.23 2.03
CA THR A 68 12.02 0.57 0.98
C THR A 68 11.99 -0.93 1.22
N LEU A 69 11.75 -1.69 0.15
CA LEU A 69 11.75 -3.13 0.19
C LEU A 69 12.84 -3.69 -0.71
N LEU A 70 13.73 -4.46 -0.13
CA LEU A 70 14.69 -5.25 -0.88
C LEU A 70 13.99 -6.45 -1.52
N GLN A 71 14.66 -7.09 -2.46
CA GLN A 71 14.11 -8.27 -3.13
C GLN A 71 13.64 -9.30 -2.11
N GLY A 72 12.41 -9.76 -2.25
CA GLY A 72 11.82 -10.78 -1.38
C GLY A 72 11.29 -10.27 -0.06
N GLU A 73 11.57 -9.02 0.30
CA GLU A 73 11.05 -8.45 1.54
C GLU A 73 9.59 -8.09 1.44
N SER A 74 8.92 -8.14 2.58
CA SER A 74 7.53 -7.73 2.69
C SER A 74 7.33 -6.82 3.90
N ARG A 75 6.27 -6.01 3.86
CA ARG A 75 5.86 -5.14 4.95
C ARG A 75 4.36 -5.26 5.13
N GLN A 76 3.93 -5.33 6.39
CA GLN A 76 2.51 -5.30 6.74
C GLN A 76 2.13 -3.91 7.18
N ILE A 77 1.00 -3.42 6.67
CA ILE A 77 0.43 -2.14 7.04
C ILE A 77 -1.04 -2.36 7.32
N ASP A 78 -1.49 -1.90 8.49
CA ASP A 78 -2.89 -1.96 8.86
C ASP A 78 -3.49 -0.56 8.73
N PHE A 79 -4.53 -0.44 7.90
CA PHE A 79 -5.29 0.81 7.76
C PHE A 79 -6.56 0.69 8.59
N GLU A 80 -6.66 1.49 9.63
CA GLU A 80 -7.84 1.52 10.49
C GLU A 80 -8.62 2.80 10.25
N PHE A 81 -9.93 2.69 10.08
CA PHE A 81 -10.78 3.82 9.75
C PHE A 81 -12.21 3.58 10.22
N ASP A 82 -13.01 4.66 10.21
CA ASP A 82 -14.43 4.58 10.55
C ASP A 82 -15.16 3.69 9.55
N ALA A 83 -15.97 2.76 10.05
CA ALA A 83 -16.69 1.82 9.20
C ALA A 83 -17.59 2.49 8.16
N GLY A 84 -18.13 3.69 8.47
CA GLY A 84 -18.95 4.43 7.54
C GLY A 84 -18.24 4.89 6.27
N LEU A 85 -16.92 4.90 6.29
CA LEU A 85 -16.12 5.27 5.10
C LEU A 85 -16.06 4.16 4.04
N LEU A 86 -16.44 2.93 4.40
CA LEU A 86 -16.46 1.81 3.47
C LEU A 86 -17.71 0.96 3.74
N PRO A 87 -18.91 1.45 3.39
CA PRO A 87 -20.14 0.76 3.76
C PRO A 87 -20.40 -0.55 3.02
N ASP A 88 -19.81 -0.73 1.83
CA ASP A 88 -20.06 -1.91 1.00
C ASP A 88 -18.92 -2.94 1.03
N ASP A 89 -17.88 -2.72 1.82
CA ASP A 89 -16.71 -3.58 1.95
C ASP A 89 -15.91 -3.77 0.64
N ARG A 90 -16.16 -2.92 -0.35
CA ARG A 90 -15.47 -3.00 -1.64
C ARG A 90 -14.36 -1.97 -1.71
N TYR A 91 -13.15 -2.47 -1.74
CA TYR A 91 -11.97 -1.61 -1.73
C TYR A 91 -10.87 -2.17 -2.63
N THR A 92 -9.89 -1.33 -2.91
CA THR A 92 -8.65 -1.71 -3.57
C THR A 92 -7.50 -1.07 -2.80
N VAL A 93 -6.43 -1.80 -2.59
CA VAL A 93 -5.20 -1.24 -2.03
C VAL A 93 -4.18 -1.12 -3.14
N ARG A 94 -3.59 0.06 -3.27
CA ARG A 94 -2.55 0.33 -4.26
C ARG A 94 -1.24 0.59 -3.57
N ALA A 95 -0.19 -0.04 -4.07
CA ALA A 95 1.17 0.17 -3.62
C ALA A 95 2.01 0.62 -4.81
N GLU A 96 2.72 1.72 -4.65
CA GLU A 96 3.57 2.27 -5.70
C GLU A 96 4.95 2.56 -5.15
N ALA A 97 5.98 2.12 -5.86
CA ALA A 97 7.36 2.48 -5.57
C ALA A 97 7.77 3.69 -6.40
N TYR A 98 8.82 4.39 -5.95
CA TYR A 98 9.41 5.48 -6.71
C TYR A 98 9.86 5.01 -8.10
N ASN A 99 10.47 3.83 -8.16
CA ASN A 99 10.95 3.20 -9.38
C ASN A 99 9.90 2.29 -10.01
N ARG A 100 8.84 2.87 -10.40
CA ARG A 100 7.74 2.18 -11.07
C ARG A 100 7.87 2.19 -12.59
#